data_a829234a1c927335197c4c1e92a909ab
#
_entry.id   a829234a1c927335197c4c1e92a909ab
#
_cell.length_a   1.000
_cell.length_b   1.000
_cell.length_c   1.000
_cell.angle_alpha   90.00
_cell.angle_beta   90.00
_cell.angle_gamma   90.00
#
_symmetry.space_group_name_H-M   'P 1'
#
loop_
_entity.id
_entity.type
_entity.pdbx_description
1 polymer ?
#
loop_
_entity_poly.entity_id
_entity_poly.type
_entity_poly.pdbx_seq_one_letter_code
_entity_poly.pdbx_strand_id
1 'polypeptide(L)'
;MKHSRSSLFLMEMIIAILFFSLASAVCIQLFAKSHLLSTQTVNKNHAVIWAQNLAESYLAAEGDLGAMHDLFSPSQQTEEDTMTLYFDSQWNLCSPGDSAGFSAELTHTPDPGTGIMEAQIALR
;
A
#
# COMPACT_ATOMS: atom_id res chain seq x y z
N MET A 1 -55.05 16.98 -28.95
CA MET A 1 -54.23 15.83 -28.52
C MET A 1 -52.80 15.82 -29.03
N LYS A 2 -52.45 16.74 -29.88
CA LYS A 2 -51.04 16.88 -30.32
C LYS A 2 -50.10 17.30 -29.18
N HIS A 3 -50.56 17.99 -28.18
CA HIS A 3 -49.75 18.43 -27.04
C HIS A 3 -49.37 17.29 -26.09
N SER A 4 -50.21 16.25 -25.92
CA SER A 4 -49.88 15.13 -25.03
C SER A 4 -48.79 14.24 -25.59
N ARG A 5 -48.71 14.03 -26.91
CA ARG A 5 -47.66 13.25 -27.55
C ARG A 5 -46.33 13.96 -27.47
N SER A 6 -46.31 15.28 -27.71
CA SER A 6 -45.09 16.09 -27.59
C SER A 6 -44.58 16.13 -26.15
N SER A 7 -45.48 16.25 -25.19
CA SER A 7 -45.14 16.26 -23.76
C SER A 7 -44.58 14.90 -23.32
N LEU A 8 -45.17 13.78 -23.77
CA LEU A 8 -44.68 12.44 -23.49
C LEU A 8 -43.29 12.22 -24.08
N PHE A 9 -43.06 12.68 -25.30
CA PHE A 9 -41.73 12.58 -25.94
C PHE A 9 -40.69 13.36 -25.16
N LEU A 10 -41.03 14.59 -24.73
CA LEU A 10 -40.10 15.40 -23.90
C LEU A 10 -39.81 14.74 -22.58
N MET A 11 -40.80 14.17 -21.90
CA MET A 11 -40.59 13.44 -20.65
C MET A 11 -39.70 12.23 -20.85
N GLU A 12 -39.92 11.48 -21.93
CA GLU A 12 -39.11 10.32 -22.27
C GLU A 12 -37.63 10.73 -22.50
N MET A 13 -37.41 11.81 -23.23
CA MET A 13 -36.07 12.34 -23.47
C MET A 13 -35.39 12.79 -22.17
N ILE A 14 -36.12 13.46 -21.30
CA ILE A 14 -35.59 13.92 -20.01
C ILE A 14 -35.22 12.72 -19.13
N ILE A 15 -36.07 11.71 -19.08
CA ILE A 15 -35.80 10.49 -18.31
C ILE A 15 -34.57 9.76 -18.88
N ALA A 16 -34.46 9.65 -20.20
CA ALA A 16 -33.31 9.03 -20.85
C ALA A 16 -32.00 9.75 -20.54
N ILE A 17 -31.99 11.08 -20.60
CA ILE A 17 -30.83 11.90 -20.26
C ILE A 17 -30.48 11.73 -18.79
N LEU A 18 -31.47 11.69 -17.91
CA LEU A 18 -31.27 11.51 -16.48
C LEU A 18 -30.61 10.15 -16.19
N PHE A 19 -31.14 9.07 -16.76
CA PHE A 19 -30.55 7.73 -16.59
C PHE A 19 -29.15 7.64 -17.16
N PHE A 20 -28.91 8.24 -18.33
CA PHE A 20 -27.58 8.27 -18.94
C PHE A 20 -26.58 9.01 -18.05
N SER A 21 -26.98 10.14 -17.47
CA SER A 21 -26.14 10.91 -16.56
C SER A 21 -25.79 10.13 -15.30
N LEU A 22 -26.76 9.43 -14.72
CA LEU A 22 -26.53 8.59 -13.55
C LEU A 22 -25.58 7.42 -13.88
N ALA A 23 -25.79 6.76 -15.00
CA ALA A 23 -24.94 5.67 -15.45
C ALA A 23 -23.49 6.14 -15.67
N SER A 24 -23.31 7.31 -16.29
CA SER A 24 -21.99 7.89 -16.50
C SER A 24 -21.29 8.21 -15.18
N ALA A 25 -22.02 8.78 -14.22
CA ALA A 25 -21.47 9.09 -12.89
C ALA A 25 -20.99 7.82 -12.17
N VAL A 26 -21.79 6.75 -12.21
CA VAL A 26 -21.44 5.46 -11.62
C VAL A 26 -20.19 4.87 -12.31
N CYS A 27 -20.12 4.93 -13.62
CA CYS A 27 -18.95 4.44 -14.36
C CYS A 27 -17.67 5.18 -13.98
N ILE A 28 -17.73 6.50 -13.84
CA ILE A 28 -16.58 7.31 -13.41
C ILE A 28 -16.15 6.92 -12.00
N GLN A 29 -17.10 6.74 -11.09
CA GLN A 29 -16.80 6.31 -9.71
C GLN A 29 -16.16 4.93 -9.67
N LEU A 30 -16.67 3.99 -10.46
CA LEU A 30 -16.11 2.64 -10.54
C LEU A 30 -14.69 2.67 -11.11
N PHE A 31 -14.46 3.48 -12.13
CA PHE A 31 -13.13 3.64 -12.73
C PHE A 31 -12.13 4.21 -11.72
N ALA A 32 -12.53 5.25 -10.99
CA ALA A 32 -11.68 5.87 -9.97
C ALA A 32 -11.36 4.87 -8.84
N LYS A 33 -12.36 4.12 -8.35
CA LYS A 33 -12.15 3.07 -7.34
C LYS A 33 -11.26 1.95 -7.84
N SER A 34 -11.44 1.52 -9.07
CA SER A 34 -10.62 0.47 -9.69
C SER A 34 -9.16 0.90 -9.76
N HIS A 35 -8.90 2.15 -10.16
CA HIS A 35 -7.54 2.69 -10.20
C HIS A 35 -6.92 2.74 -8.80
N LEU A 36 -7.68 3.22 -7.81
CA LEU A 36 -7.22 3.27 -6.42
C LEU A 36 -6.92 1.87 -5.88
N LEU A 37 -7.80 0.90 -6.12
CA LEU A 37 -7.61 -0.48 -5.69
C LEU A 37 -6.40 -1.11 -6.37
N SER A 38 -6.18 -0.84 -7.65
CA SER A 38 -5.01 -1.32 -8.38
C SER A 38 -3.71 -0.79 -7.75
N THR A 39 -3.66 0.50 -7.44
CA THR A 39 -2.51 1.12 -6.77
C THR A 39 -2.28 0.51 -5.39
N GLN A 40 -3.34 0.33 -4.61
CA GLN A 40 -3.26 -0.31 -3.29
C GLN A 40 -2.76 -1.74 -3.38
N THR A 41 -3.22 -2.49 -4.38
CA THR A 41 -2.81 -3.88 -4.58
C THR A 41 -1.32 -3.96 -4.93
N VAL A 42 -0.84 -3.09 -5.81
CA VAL A 42 0.59 -3.01 -6.16
C VAL A 42 1.42 -2.69 -4.93
N ASN A 43 0.99 -1.70 -4.13
CA ASN A 43 1.69 -1.34 -2.90
C ASN A 43 1.71 -2.49 -1.89
N LYS A 44 0.59 -3.20 -1.73
CA LYS A 44 0.53 -4.37 -0.85
C LYS A 44 1.44 -5.49 -1.32
N ASN A 45 1.52 -5.73 -2.62
CA ASN A 45 2.42 -6.73 -3.17
C ASN A 45 3.87 -6.39 -2.89
N HIS A 46 4.28 -5.15 -3.09
CA HIS A 46 5.62 -4.69 -2.75
C HIS A 46 5.91 -4.82 -1.25
N ALA A 47 4.93 -4.46 -0.41
CA ALA A 47 5.04 -4.59 1.03
C ALA A 47 5.26 -6.05 1.44
N VAL A 48 4.51 -6.99 0.86
CA VAL A 48 4.67 -8.42 1.12
C VAL A 48 6.05 -8.93 0.69
N ILE A 49 6.51 -8.53 -0.50
CA ILE A 49 7.83 -8.91 -1.01
C ILE A 49 8.93 -8.41 -0.06
N TRP A 50 8.87 -7.15 0.37
CA TRP A 50 9.84 -6.60 1.31
C TRP A 50 9.76 -7.26 2.67
N ALA A 51 8.57 -7.56 3.16
CA ALA A 51 8.39 -8.29 4.41
C ALA A 51 9.03 -9.68 4.35
N GLN A 52 8.85 -10.39 3.24
CA GLN A 52 9.49 -11.68 3.02
C GLN A 52 11.01 -11.56 2.93
N ASN A 53 11.51 -10.57 2.20
CA ASN A 53 12.95 -10.32 2.09
C ASN A 53 13.57 -10.01 3.44
N LEU A 54 12.91 -9.20 4.25
CA LEU A 54 13.37 -8.89 5.60
C LEU A 54 13.35 -10.11 6.51
N ALA A 55 12.29 -10.91 6.43
CA ALA A 55 12.17 -12.13 7.23
C ALA A 55 13.26 -13.15 6.86
N GLU A 56 13.50 -13.37 5.57
CA GLU A 56 14.54 -14.27 5.09
C GLU A 56 15.94 -13.77 5.49
N SER A 57 16.17 -12.47 5.36
CA SER A 57 17.45 -11.86 5.77
C SER A 57 17.65 -11.96 7.27
N TYR A 58 16.61 -11.80 8.06
CA TYR A 58 16.66 -11.96 9.50
C TYR A 58 17.05 -13.39 9.88
N LEU A 59 16.44 -14.37 9.23
CA LEU A 59 16.80 -15.78 9.46
C LEU A 59 18.23 -16.09 9.01
N ALA A 60 18.64 -15.54 7.88
CA ALA A 60 20.01 -15.73 7.36
C ALA A 60 21.07 -15.08 8.25
N ALA A 61 20.76 -13.94 8.85
CA ALA A 61 21.63 -13.22 9.76
C ALA A 61 21.57 -13.77 11.20
N GLU A 62 20.78 -14.80 11.44
CA GLU A 62 20.58 -15.41 12.78
C GLU A 62 20.15 -14.40 13.85
N GLY A 63 19.36 -13.41 13.46
CA GLY A 63 18.86 -12.35 14.35
C GLY A 63 19.83 -11.19 14.58
N ASP A 64 20.93 -11.11 13.83
CA ASP A 64 21.89 -10.02 13.94
C ASP A 64 21.42 -8.81 13.11
N LEU A 65 20.85 -7.80 13.78
CA LEU A 65 20.39 -6.58 13.13
C LEU A 65 21.53 -5.74 12.57
N GLY A 66 22.72 -5.81 13.16
CA GLY A 66 23.88 -5.11 12.65
C GLY A 66 24.28 -5.62 11.26
N ALA A 67 24.28 -6.93 11.06
CA ALA A 67 24.53 -7.54 9.76
C ALA A 67 23.45 -7.18 8.76
N MET A 68 22.17 -7.15 9.19
CA MET A 68 21.07 -6.71 8.33
C MET A 68 21.19 -5.24 7.94
N HIS A 69 21.59 -4.38 8.87
CA HIS A 69 21.81 -2.96 8.59
C HIS A 69 22.85 -2.77 7.48
N ASP A 70 23.92 -3.54 7.50
CA ASP A 70 24.94 -3.51 6.46
C ASP A 70 24.41 -3.97 5.10
N LEU A 71 23.51 -4.96 5.09
CA LEU A 71 22.88 -5.45 3.86
C LEU A 71 21.90 -4.46 3.24
N PHE A 72 21.13 -3.76 4.08
CA PHE A 72 20.08 -2.83 3.64
C PHE A 72 20.49 -1.37 3.86
N SER A 73 21.63 -0.99 3.38
CA SER A 73 22.05 0.42 3.40
C SER A 73 21.33 1.19 2.27
N PRO A 74 20.73 2.37 2.52
CA PRO A 74 20.72 3.15 3.75
C PRO A 74 19.52 2.82 4.66
N SER A 75 19.73 2.07 5.69
CA SER A 75 18.74 1.86 6.76
C SER A 75 19.16 2.62 8.02
N GLN A 76 18.24 2.87 8.91
CA GLN A 76 18.55 3.43 10.21
C GLN A 76 18.32 2.39 11.30
N GLN A 77 19.30 2.23 12.14
CA GLN A 77 19.16 1.49 13.37
C GLN A 77 18.86 2.50 14.48
N THR A 78 17.60 2.55 14.89
CA THR A 78 17.12 3.54 15.87
C THR A 78 17.48 3.11 17.30
N GLU A 79 17.44 1.80 17.54
CA GLU A 79 17.80 1.17 18.82
C GLU A 79 18.48 -0.16 18.50
N GLU A 80 19.08 -0.80 19.51
CA GLU A 80 19.76 -2.09 19.31
C GLU A 80 18.82 -3.16 18.72
N ASP A 81 17.54 -3.07 19.03
CA ASP A 81 16.54 -4.06 18.63
C ASP A 81 15.60 -3.57 17.53
N THR A 82 15.82 -2.40 16.95
CA THR A 82 14.91 -1.83 15.96
C THR A 82 15.67 -1.28 14.76
N MET A 83 15.28 -1.73 13.58
CA MET A 83 15.82 -1.25 12.30
C MET A 83 14.69 -0.68 11.46
N THR A 84 14.88 0.50 10.90
CA THR A 84 13.89 1.16 10.06
C THR A 84 14.46 1.37 8.65
N LEU A 85 13.69 0.95 7.65
CA LEU A 85 13.99 1.15 6.24
C LEU A 85 12.99 2.14 5.65
N TYR A 86 13.46 2.98 4.75
CA TYR A 86 12.63 3.96 4.07
C TYR A 86 12.61 3.66 2.57
N PHE A 87 11.45 3.82 1.96
CA PHE A 87 11.22 3.56 0.54
C PHE A 87 10.62 4.79 -0.11
N ASP A 88 11.00 5.05 -1.35
CA ASP A 88 10.37 6.08 -2.17
C ASP A 88 9.03 5.58 -2.75
N SER A 89 8.39 6.41 -3.58
CA SER A 89 7.11 6.05 -4.20
C SER A 89 7.19 4.84 -5.14
N GLN A 90 8.39 4.46 -5.57
CA GLN A 90 8.64 3.31 -6.44
C GLN A 90 9.16 2.09 -5.68
N TRP A 91 9.13 2.14 -4.35
CA TRP A 91 9.60 1.07 -3.47
C TRP A 91 11.10 0.77 -3.57
N ASN A 92 11.90 1.76 -3.92
CA ASN A 92 13.35 1.68 -3.84
C ASN A 92 13.81 2.18 -2.47
N LEU A 93 14.83 1.55 -1.92
CA LEU A 93 15.43 2.00 -0.66
C LEU A 93 15.97 3.43 -0.82
N CYS A 94 15.63 4.29 0.11
CA CYS A 94 16.09 5.67 0.16
C CYS A 94 16.54 6.07 1.56
N SER A 95 17.26 7.19 1.64
CA SER A 95 17.70 7.73 2.93
C SER A 95 16.53 8.38 3.67
N PRO A 96 16.51 8.35 5.01
CA PRO A 96 15.51 9.07 5.78
C PRO A 96 15.65 10.58 5.50
N GLY A 97 14.52 11.23 5.23
CA GLY A 97 14.48 12.66 4.90
C GLY A 97 14.40 12.96 3.41
N ASP A 98 14.79 12.05 2.52
CA ASP A 98 14.42 12.12 1.11
C ASP A 98 12.93 11.81 0.98
N SER A 99 12.35 12.01 -0.19
CA SER A 99 10.89 11.86 -0.43
C SER A 99 10.38 10.44 -0.12
N ALA A 100 10.53 10.03 1.15
CA ALA A 100 10.10 8.73 1.63
C ALA A 100 8.57 8.65 1.65
N GLY A 101 8.00 7.74 0.85
CA GLY A 101 6.56 7.49 0.81
C GLY A 101 6.14 6.33 1.69
N PHE A 102 7.05 5.40 1.95
CA PHE A 102 6.79 4.19 2.73
C PHE A 102 7.93 3.91 3.68
N SER A 103 7.63 3.22 4.77
CA SER A 103 8.65 2.80 5.73
C SER A 103 8.37 1.39 6.23
N ALA A 104 9.43 0.64 6.52
CA ALA A 104 9.37 -0.66 7.15
C ALA A 104 10.13 -0.61 8.48
N GLU A 105 9.51 -1.07 9.53
CA GLU A 105 10.12 -1.16 10.86
C GLU A 105 10.26 -2.63 11.24
N LEU A 106 11.47 -3.06 11.54
CA LEU A 106 11.78 -4.39 12.04
C LEU A 106 12.16 -4.29 13.50
N THR A 107 11.36 -4.88 14.37
CA THR A 107 11.61 -4.94 15.80
C THR A 107 11.96 -6.36 16.20
N HIS A 108 13.12 -6.52 16.83
CA HIS A 108 13.60 -7.80 17.34
C HIS A 108 13.25 -7.90 18.83
N THR A 109 12.52 -8.94 19.21
CA THR A 109 12.17 -9.19 20.58
C THR A 109 12.64 -10.59 20.95
N PRO A 110 13.71 -10.75 21.75
CA PRO A 110 14.09 -12.06 22.23
C PRO A 110 13.06 -12.55 23.27
N ASP A 111 12.60 -13.79 23.10
CA ASP A 111 11.72 -14.44 24.08
C ASP A 111 12.59 -15.13 25.12
N PRO A 112 12.63 -14.64 26.38
CA PRO A 112 13.51 -15.23 27.41
C PRO A 112 13.04 -16.61 27.89
N GLY A 113 11.81 -17.03 27.58
CA GLY A 113 11.25 -18.28 28.07
C GLY A 113 11.55 -19.50 27.21
N THR A 114 11.67 -19.30 25.88
CA THR A 114 11.80 -20.39 24.90
C THR A 114 13.08 -20.35 24.09
N GLY A 115 13.85 -19.27 24.19
CA GLY A 115 15.02 -19.05 23.34
C GLY A 115 14.69 -18.75 21.89
N ILE A 116 13.42 -18.56 21.57
CA ILE A 116 12.96 -18.18 20.22
C ILE A 116 13.07 -16.67 20.09
N MET A 117 13.69 -16.23 19.00
CA MET A 117 13.73 -14.82 18.65
C MET A 117 12.50 -14.47 17.81
N GLU A 118 11.75 -13.47 18.25
CA GLU A 118 10.57 -12.99 17.54
C GLU A 118 10.90 -11.64 16.89
N ALA A 119 10.55 -11.51 15.61
CA ALA A 119 10.68 -10.28 14.88
C ALA A 119 9.32 -9.83 14.36
N GLN A 120 9.00 -8.54 14.55
CA GLN A 120 7.79 -7.92 14.01
C GLN A 120 8.18 -6.97 12.89
N ILE A 121 7.48 -7.05 11.77
CA ILE A 121 7.69 -6.19 10.61
C ILE A 121 6.41 -5.39 10.41
N ALA A 122 6.51 -4.07 10.54
CA ALA A 122 5.41 -3.14 10.28
C ALA A 122 5.75 -2.29 9.05
N LEU A 123 4.86 -2.27 8.09
CA LEU A 123 4.99 -1.49 6.86
C LEU A 123 3.92 -0.41 6.82
N ARG A 124 4.33 0.82 6.56
CA ARG A 124 3.42 1.97 6.53
C ARG A 124 3.58 2.77 5.25
#